data_6637a4480e7dd6412b82d26513644bf6
#
_entry.id   6637a4480e7dd6412b82d26513644bf6
#
_cell.length_a   1.000
_cell.length_b   1.000
_cell.length_c   1.000
_cell.angle_alpha   90.00
_cell.angle_beta   90.00
_cell.angle_gamma   90.00
#
_symmetry.space_group_name_H-M   'P 1'
#
loop_
_entity.id
_entity.type
_entity.pdbx_description
1 polymer ?
#
loop_
_entity_poly.entity_id
_entity_poly.type
_entity_poly.pdbx_seq_one_letter_code
_entity_poly.pdbx_strand_id
1 'polypeptide(L)'
;MMRRLFVAAVLLAAGPAIAKDAAFDRPTYAGAYEPQGVDERGLWMQFDEHERGFRDSPLVVRDEALTRYVKGVLCKAVGEDRCDATRVYVVQDKNFNASMAPNGLMMVHTGLLARVYSEAELATILGHEFAHFELRHSLNGFKKRRGGTDILAWLSLSGAAFGQSTAAAQMAVVTGVFSFNRDQEREADFLSASYIRASSYPLRASIVWKRLMEEEDALREERKQRKVRRATPGATDTHPTDMQRFAYFSELEAQPSALDGDDGAAAYRDATARVLPTLFDSLVKSNEFAGVDYVIQTRGSTLGWDGLLLYARGELYRLRGNPRDLMTARQLYEEAIATGTAPAEAWRGAGLTAIRGGDSAAGRSALTEYLTRMPTASDAAAMKILLEN
;
A
#
# COMPACT_ATOMS: atom_id res chain seq x y z
N MET A 1 -34.86 -42.21 -52.78
CA MET A 1 -34.71 -40.80 -52.29
C MET A 1 -34.85 -40.77 -50.79
N MET A 2 -33.72 -40.87 -50.05
CA MET A 2 -33.70 -40.81 -48.58
C MET A 2 -33.21 -39.43 -48.18
N ARG A 3 -34.05 -38.60 -47.53
CA ARG A 3 -33.72 -37.35 -46.90
C ARG A 3 -33.07 -37.61 -45.53
N ARG A 4 -31.80 -37.30 -45.43
CA ARG A 4 -31.10 -37.29 -44.14
C ARG A 4 -31.41 -35.97 -43.43
N LEU A 5 -32.13 -36.03 -42.31
CA LEU A 5 -32.24 -34.91 -41.35
C LEU A 5 -30.94 -34.80 -40.57
N PHE A 6 -30.28 -33.66 -40.69
CA PHE A 6 -29.21 -33.26 -39.75
C PHE A 6 -29.86 -32.57 -38.56
N VAL A 7 -29.78 -33.19 -37.40
CA VAL A 7 -30.09 -32.55 -36.12
C VAL A 7 -28.82 -31.85 -35.65
N ALA A 8 -28.81 -30.51 -35.68
CA ALA A 8 -27.76 -29.72 -35.10
C ALA A 8 -27.98 -29.66 -33.57
N ALA A 9 -27.13 -30.33 -32.82
CA ALA A 9 -27.08 -30.19 -31.37
C ALA A 9 -26.43 -28.84 -31.02
N VAL A 10 -27.21 -27.90 -30.52
CA VAL A 10 -26.73 -26.67 -29.95
C VAL A 10 -26.21 -27.01 -28.55
N LEU A 11 -24.87 -27.09 -28.40
CA LEU A 11 -24.21 -27.13 -27.12
C LEU A 11 -24.31 -25.71 -26.51
N LEU A 12 -25.26 -25.51 -25.62
CA LEU A 12 -25.29 -24.40 -24.69
C LEU A 12 -24.09 -24.60 -23.72
N ALA A 13 -23.02 -23.87 -23.97
CA ALA A 13 -21.96 -23.70 -22.99
C ALA A 13 -22.56 -22.99 -21.76
N ALA A 14 -22.83 -23.74 -20.70
CA ALA A 14 -23.13 -23.18 -19.41
C ALA A 14 -21.86 -22.42 -18.96
N GLY A 15 -21.90 -21.09 -19.03
CA GLY A 15 -20.92 -20.24 -18.39
C GLY A 15 -20.85 -20.58 -16.89
N PRO A 16 -19.71 -20.34 -16.22
CA PRO A 16 -19.62 -20.60 -14.81
C PRO A 16 -20.74 -19.84 -14.10
N ALA A 17 -21.65 -20.58 -13.48
CA ALA A 17 -22.67 -20.00 -12.62
C ALA A 17 -21.92 -19.24 -11.54
N ILE A 18 -21.96 -17.90 -11.61
CA ILE A 18 -21.59 -17.05 -10.48
C ILE A 18 -22.51 -17.50 -9.36
N ALA A 19 -21.93 -18.12 -8.33
CA ALA A 19 -22.67 -18.52 -7.15
C ALA A 19 -23.47 -17.27 -6.70
N LYS A 20 -24.82 -17.39 -6.76
CA LYS A 20 -25.69 -16.39 -6.16
C LYS A 20 -25.13 -16.09 -4.80
N ASP A 21 -25.03 -14.80 -4.46
CA ASP A 21 -24.66 -14.28 -3.16
C ASP A 21 -25.12 -15.25 -2.06
N ALA A 22 -24.21 -16.10 -1.59
CA ALA A 22 -24.35 -16.63 -0.26
C ALA A 22 -24.25 -15.37 0.60
N ALA A 23 -25.38 -14.91 1.14
CA ALA A 23 -25.40 -13.86 2.13
C ALA A 23 -24.35 -14.28 3.15
N PHE A 24 -23.25 -13.53 3.21
CA PHE A 24 -22.20 -13.85 4.16
C PHE A 24 -22.85 -13.67 5.55
N ASP A 25 -23.08 -14.79 6.22
CA ASP A 25 -23.52 -14.77 7.61
C ASP A 25 -22.37 -14.16 8.41
N ARG A 26 -22.57 -12.89 8.81
CA ARG A 26 -21.63 -12.23 9.72
C ARG A 26 -21.41 -13.13 10.92
N PRO A 27 -20.15 -13.29 11.39
CA PRO A 27 -19.90 -14.00 12.63
C PRO A 27 -20.85 -13.50 13.73
N THR A 28 -21.46 -14.42 14.45
CA THR A 28 -22.50 -14.14 15.42
C THR A 28 -22.01 -13.49 16.72
N TYR A 29 -20.73 -13.09 16.80
CA TYR A 29 -20.21 -12.37 17.96
C TYR A 29 -20.45 -10.87 17.85
N ALA A 30 -20.92 -10.27 18.92
CA ALA A 30 -21.01 -8.82 19.07
C ALA A 30 -19.78 -8.32 19.84
N GLY A 31 -19.19 -7.21 19.36
CA GLY A 31 -18.05 -6.59 20.03
C GLY A 31 -16.68 -7.08 19.54
N ALA A 32 -15.64 -6.71 20.27
CA ALA A 32 -14.26 -7.08 19.95
C ALA A 32 -14.05 -8.59 20.06
N TYR A 33 -13.36 -9.15 19.06
CA TYR A 33 -13.07 -10.58 19.06
C TYR A 33 -12.10 -10.97 20.17
N GLU A 34 -12.43 -12.03 20.91
CA GLU A 34 -11.55 -12.64 21.91
C GLU A 34 -11.10 -14.04 21.48
N PRO A 35 -9.82 -14.41 21.73
CA PRO A 35 -9.27 -15.70 21.29
C PRO A 35 -9.94 -16.88 21.98
N GLN A 36 -10.28 -17.90 21.21
CA GLN A 36 -10.98 -19.09 21.66
C GLN A 36 -10.02 -20.31 21.75
N GLY A 37 -10.11 -21.05 22.85
CA GLY A 37 -9.31 -22.27 23.04
C GLY A 37 -7.81 -21.99 23.32
N VAL A 38 -7.05 -23.06 23.57
CA VAL A 38 -5.64 -22.99 24.01
C VAL A 38 -4.72 -22.54 22.86
N ASP A 39 -4.92 -23.08 21.67
CA ASP A 39 -4.06 -22.80 20.51
C ASP A 39 -4.14 -21.34 20.07
N GLU A 40 -5.36 -20.79 20.01
CA GLU A 40 -5.57 -19.43 19.59
C GLU A 40 -5.06 -18.44 20.65
N ARG A 41 -5.32 -18.70 21.93
CA ARG A 41 -4.73 -17.89 23.01
C ARG A 41 -3.21 -17.92 23.02
N GLY A 42 -2.60 -19.09 22.79
CA GLY A 42 -1.14 -19.21 22.69
C GLY A 42 -0.57 -18.41 21.53
N LEU A 43 -1.20 -18.49 20.36
CA LEU A 43 -0.82 -17.71 19.18
C LEU A 43 -0.98 -16.20 19.44
N TRP A 44 -2.10 -15.79 20.05
CA TRP A 44 -2.38 -14.42 20.40
C TRP A 44 -1.31 -13.83 21.35
N MET A 45 -0.97 -14.54 22.43
CA MET A 45 0.07 -14.11 23.37
C MET A 45 1.44 -13.91 22.72
N GLN A 46 1.79 -14.72 21.73
CA GLN A 46 3.05 -14.57 20.99
C GLN A 46 3.04 -13.31 20.14
N PHE A 47 1.94 -13.01 19.46
CA PHE A 47 1.81 -11.75 18.72
C PHE A 47 1.79 -10.54 19.64
N ASP A 48 1.21 -10.62 20.84
CA ASP A 48 1.27 -9.56 21.84
C ASP A 48 2.73 -9.27 22.29
N GLU A 49 3.56 -10.31 22.42
CA GLU A 49 4.98 -10.12 22.74
C GLU A 49 5.73 -9.45 21.59
N HIS A 50 5.48 -9.89 20.36
CA HIS A 50 6.05 -9.27 19.17
C HIS A 50 5.60 -7.81 19.01
N GLU A 51 4.33 -7.52 19.27
CA GLU A 51 3.78 -6.16 19.19
C GLU A 51 4.45 -5.23 20.18
N ARG A 52 4.76 -5.70 21.41
CA ARG A 52 5.49 -4.88 22.40
C ARG A 52 6.87 -4.44 21.88
N GLY A 53 7.61 -5.34 21.26
CA GLY A 53 8.90 -5.02 20.64
C GLY A 53 8.78 -4.15 19.39
N PHE A 54 7.74 -4.41 18.59
CA PHE A 54 7.50 -3.69 17.34
C PHE A 54 7.03 -2.25 17.57
N ARG A 55 6.18 -2.01 18.56
CA ARG A 55 5.64 -0.69 18.88
C ARG A 55 6.71 0.39 19.01
N ASP A 56 7.87 0.04 19.56
CA ASP A 56 8.97 0.97 19.78
C ASP A 56 9.98 1.01 18.61
N SER A 57 9.69 0.30 17.53
CA SER A 57 10.53 0.26 16.32
C SER A 57 10.67 1.64 15.67
N PRO A 58 11.88 2.00 15.17
CA PRO A 58 12.09 3.23 14.40
C PRO A 58 11.35 3.22 13.05
N LEU A 59 10.86 2.07 12.60
CA LEU A 59 10.05 1.96 11.37
C LEU A 59 8.59 2.40 11.58
N VAL A 60 8.11 2.49 12.83
CA VAL A 60 6.75 2.95 13.10
C VAL A 60 6.66 4.46 12.94
N VAL A 61 5.79 4.91 12.05
CA VAL A 61 5.52 6.33 11.84
C VAL A 61 4.80 6.90 13.06
N ARG A 62 5.45 7.85 13.75
CA ARG A 62 4.95 8.48 14.97
C ARG A 62 4.00 9.64 14.65
N ASP A 63 2.90 9.35 13.98
CA ASP A 63 1.84 10.29 13.69
C ASP A 63 0.49 9.73 14.16
N GLU A 64 0.08 10.13 15.36
CA GLU A 64 -1.16 9.65 15.97
C GLU A 64 -2.41 10.04 15.18
N ALA A 65 -2.40 11.18 14.48
CA ALA A 65 -3.55 11.59 13.71
C ALA A 65 -3.69 10.76 12.44
N LEU A 66 -2.57 10.43 11.75
CA LEU A 66 -2.59 9.49 10.63
C LEU A 66 -3.06 8.10 11.10
N THR A 67 -2.52 7.60 12.21
CA THR A 67 -2.90 6.30 12.77
C THR A 67 -4.38 6.24 13.11
N ARG A 68 -4.92 7.25 13.78
CA ARG A 68 -6.34 7.36 14.08
C ARG A 68 -7.20 7.46 12.82
N TYR A 69 -6.74 8.21 11.83
CA TYR A 69 -7.43 8.34 10.56
C TYR A 69 -7.54 6.98 9.83
N VAL A 70 -6.42 6.26 9.69
CA VAL A 70 -6.41 4.92 9.06
C VAL A 70 -7.31 3.95 9.83
N LYS A 71 -7.27 3.96 11.16
CA LYS A 71 -8.20 3.16 11.98
C LYS A 71 -9.66 3.56 11.74
N GLY A 72 -9.96 4.86 11.66
CA GLY A 72 -11.31 5.35 11.36
C GLY A 72 -11.85 4.86 10.02
N VAL A 73 -11.00 4.82 8.98
CA VAL A 73 -11.38 4.25 7.67
C VAL A 73 -11.73 2.75 7.80
N LEU A 74 -10.92 1.99 8.53
CA LEU A 74 -11.21 0.58 8.80
C LEU A 74 -12.54 0.42 9.52
N CYS A 75 -12.75 1.16 10.63
CA CYS A 75 -13.97 1.05 11.45
C CYS A 75 -15.24 1.40 10.67
N LYS A 76 -15.15 2.44 9.81
CA LYS A 76 -16.26 2.80 8.91
C LYS A 76 -16.59 1.69 7.90
N ALA A 77 -15.58 0.93 7.46
CA ALA A 77 -15.76 -0.19 6.54
C ALA A 77 -16.34 -1.44 7.22
N VAL A 78 -15.78 -1.86 8.36
CA VAL A 78 -16.11 -3.15 8.98
C VAL A 78 -17.13 -3.05 10.13
N GLY A 79 -17.36 -1.86 10.65
CA GLY A 79 -18.22 -1.58 11.81
C GLY A 79 -17.40 -1.23 13.05
N GLU A 80 -17.87 -0.24 13.82
CA GLU A 80 -17.17 0.28 15.01
C GLU A 80 -16.95 -0.79 16.08
N ASP A 81 -17.97 -1.58 16.36
CA ASP A 81 -17.94 -2.67 17.34
C ASP A 81 -16.92 -3.76 17.01
N ARG A 82 -16.66 -3.99 15.72
CA ARG A 82 -15.74 -5.02 15.25
C ARG A 82 -14.31 -4.55 15.16
N CYS A 83 -14.10 -3.27 14.86
CA CYS A 83 -12.77 -2.70 14.75
C CYS A 83 -12.11 -2.41 16.11
N ASP A 84 -12.82 -2.46 17.23
CA ASP A 84 -12.30 -2.16 18.57
C ASP A 84 -11.06 -2.99 18.94
N ALA A 85 -11.06 -4.29 18.54
CA ALA A 85 -9.94 -5.18 18.77
C ALA A 85 -8.68 -4.82 17.94
N THR A 86 -8.82 -3.92 16.96
CA THR A 86 -7.73 -3.62 16.02
C THR A 86 -6.84 -2.49 16.52
N ARG A 87 -5.53 -2.72 16.47
CA ARG A 87 -4.49 -1.73 16.72
C ARG A 87 -3.72 -1.50 15.43
N VAL A 88 -3.80 -0.28 14.89
CA VAL A 88 -3.18 0.08 13.62
C VAL A 88 -1.81 0.70 13.86
N TYR A 89 -0.82 0.27 13.08
CA TYR A 89 0.52 0.85 13.02
C TYR A 89 0.85 1.19 11.56
N VAL A 90 1.17 2.45 11.31
CA VAL A 90 1.72 2.86 10.02
C VAL A 90 3.24 2.64 10.04
N VAL A 91 3.75 1.97 9.03
CA VAL A 91 5.14 1.51 8.96
C VAL A 91 5.86 2.10 7.77
N GLN A 92 7.06 2.63 7.99
CA GLN A 92 7.91 3.18 6.94
C GLN A 92 8.46 2.04 6.05
N ASP A 93 7.78 1.76 4.96
CA ASP A 93 8.17 0.77 3.96
C ASP A 93 7.61 1.17 2.58
N LYS A 94 8.44 1.03 1.53
CA LYS A 94 8.07 1.39 0.15
C LYS A 94 7.07 0.44 -0.52
N ASN A 95 6.92 -0.77 0.01
CA ASN A 95 6.11 -1.80 -0.60
C ASN A 95 4.61 -1.51 -0.44
N PHE A 96 3.83 -1.86 -1.48
CA PHE A 96 2.38 -1.88 -1.37
C PHE A 96 1.98 -3.08 -0.51
N ASN A 97 1.77 -2.86 0.78
CA ASN A 97 1.41 -3.95 1.68
C ASN A 97 0.63 -3.44 2.91
N ALA A 98 -0.24 -4.31 3.41
CA ALA A 98 -0.78 -4.29 4.74
C ALA A 98 -0.83 -5.72 5.27
N SER A 99 -1.01 -5.90 6.56
CA SER A 99 -1.21 -7.22 7.16
C SER A 99 -1.93 -7.10 8.49
N MET A 100 -2.68 -8.12 8.86
CA MET A 100 -3.36 -8.17 10.15
C MET A 100 -3.03 -9.47 10.90
N ALA A 101 -2.45 -9.33 12.08
CA ALA A 101 -2.07 -10.44 12.95
C ALA A 101 -3.30 -11.00 13.70
N PRO A 102 -3.24 -12.28 14.13
CA PRO A 102 -4.33 -12.92 14.88
C PRO A 102 -4.76 -12.19 16.15
N ASN A 103 -3.86 -11.40 16.76
CA ASN A 103 -4.15 -10.61 17.96
C ASN A 103 -4.77 -9.24 17.67
N GLY A 104 -5.11 -8.93 16.42
CA GLY A 104 -5.68 -7.65 16.03
C GLY A 104 -4.66 -6.54 15.73
N LEU A 105 -3.36 -6.84 15.73
CA LEU A 105 -2.33 -5.94 15.22
C LEU A 105 -2.45 -5.80 13.71
N MET A 106 -2.69 -4.59 13.21
CA MET A 106 -2.70 -4.26 11.79
C MET A 106 -1.53 -3.35 11.45
N MET A 107 -0.71 -3.77 10.49
CA MET A 107 0.37 -2.97 9.93
C MET A 107 -0.02 -2.45 8.56
N VAL A 108 0.22 -1.17 8.30
CA VAL A 108 -0.08 -0.50 7.04
C VAL A 108 1.17 0.20 6.55
N HIS A 109 1.70 -0.19 5.40
CA HIS A 109 2.93 0.37 4.87
C HIS A 109 2.71 1.75 4.25
N THR A 110 3.69 2.65 4.38
CA THR A 110 3.66 3.96 3.72
C THR A 110 3.56 3.83 2.20
N GLY A 111 4.15 2.77 1.63
CA GLY A 111 4.06 2.47 0.20
C GLY A 111 2.64 2.16 -0.28
N LEU A 112 1.80 1.55 0.57
CA LEU A 112 0.37 1.39 0.29
C LEU A 112 -0.33 2.75 0.32
N LEU A 113 -0.12 3.54 1.38
CA LEU A 113 -0.74 4.87 1.51
C LEU A 113 -0.33 5.84 0.38
N ALA A 114 0.84 5.66 -0.22
CA ALA A 114 1.25 6.45 -1.38
C ALA A 114 0.47 6.08 -2.67
N ARG A 115 -0.06 4.85 -2.77
CA ARG A 115 -0.66 4.27 -3.99
C ARG A 115 -2.18 4.21 -3.98
N VAL A 116 -2.84 4.36 -2.85
CA VAL A 116 -4.30 4.52 -2.75
C VAL A 116 -4.66 6.00 -2.75
N TYR A 117 -5.81 6.36 -3.31
CA TYR A 117 -6.15 7.77 -3.58
C TYR A 117 -7.48 8.18 -2.96
N SER A 118 -8.16 7.26 -2.27
CA SER A 118 -9.41 7.56 -1.56
C SER A 118 -9.57 6.70 -0.31
N GLU A 119 -10.50 7.09 0.56
CA GLU A 119 -10.89 6.26 1.70
C GLU A 119 -11.46 4.93 1.24
N ALA A 120 -12.26 4.92 0.18
CA ALA A 120 -12.86 3.70 -0.37
C ALA A 120 -11.82 2.68 -0.86
N GLU A 121 -10.76 3.16 -1.53
CA GLU A 121 -9.63 2.31 -1.92
C GLU A 121 -8.89 1.76 -0.70
N LEU A 122 -8.57 2.62 0.27
CA LEU A 122 -7.93 2.21 1.52
C LEU A 122 -8.81 1.21 2.28
N ALA A 123 -10.09 1.49 2.43
CA ALA A 123 -11.06 0.65 3.11
C ALA A 123 -11.13 -0.77 2.52
N THR A 124 -11.05 -0.89 1.18
CA THR A 124 -11.02 -2.20 0.51
C THR A 124 -9.82 -3.03 0.92
N ILE A 125 -8.62 -2.44 0.99
CA ILE A 125 -7.41 -3.16 1.39
C ILE A 125 -7.43 -3.48 2.89
N LEU A 126 -7.80 -2.51 3.74
CA LEU A 126 -7.91 -2.76 5.19
C LEU A 126 -8.99 -3.80 5.51
N GLY A 127 -10.11 -3.76 4.77
CA GLY A 127 -11.19 -4.75 4.87
C GLY A 127 -10.73 -6.16 4.46
N HIS A 128 -9.86 -6.27 3.46
CA HIS A 128 -9.26 -7.54 3.05
C HIS A 128 -8.39 -8.13 4.16
N GLU A 129 -7.53 -7.33 4.78
CA GLU A 129 -6.71 -7.78 5.91
C GLU A 129 -7.57 -8.15 7.13
N PHE A 130 -8.61 -7.37 7.38
CA PHE A 130 -9.59 -7.67 8.43
C PHE A 130 -10.37 -8.97 8.13
N ALA A 131 -10.67 -9.25 6.86
CA ALA A 131 -11.33 -10.49 6.46
C ALA A 131 -10.46 -11.73 6.77
N HIS A 132 -9.15 -11.65 6.54
CA HIS A 132 -8.23 -12.73 6.95
C HIS A 132 -8.25 -12.99 8.46
N PHE A 133 -8.33 -11.92 9.26
CA PHE A 133 -8.47 -12.01 10.70
C PHE A 133 -9.79 -12.65 11.11
N GLU A 134 -10.92 -12.18 10.57
CA GLU A 134 -12.26 -12.65 10.89
C GLU A 134 -12.47 -14.12 10.48
N LEU A 135 -11.97 -14.51 9.30
CA LEU A 135 -12.00 -15.89 8.79
C LEU A 135 -10.94 -16.79 9.45
N ARG A 136 -10.11 -16.22 10.33
CA ARG A 136 -9.06 -16.94 11.06
C ARG A 136 -8.08 -17.71 10.17
N HIS A 137 -7.77 -17.14 9.00
CA HIS A 137 -6.90 -17.79 8.03
C HIS A 137 -5.54 -18.14 8.60
N SER A 138 -4.91 -17.22 9.35
CA SER A 138 -3.62 -17.43 10.02
C SER A 138 -3.69 -18.54 11.06
N LEU A 139 -4.74 -18.58 11.90
CA LEU A 139 -4.96 -19.62 12.90
C LEU A 139 -5.16 -21.00 12.25
N ASN A 140 -5.98 -21.06 11.19
CA ASN A 140 -6.25 -22.30 10.47
C ASN A 140 -4.98 -22.82 9.76
N GLY A 141 -4.18 -21.93 9.17
CA GLY A 141 -2.89 -22.25 8.61
C GLY A 141 -1.91 -22.77 9.66
N PHE A 142 -1.90 -22.16 10.83
CA PHE A 142 -1.11 -22.60 11.98
C PHE A 142 -1.53 -24.00 12.44
N LYS A 143 -2.80 -24.26 12.69
CA LYS A 143 -3.32 -25.57 13.11
C LYS A 143 -2.99 -26.68 12.10
N LYS A 144 -3.07 -26.40 10.80
CA LYS A 144 -2.72 -27.38 9.74
C LYS A 144 -1.23 -27.73 9.75
N ARG A 145 -0.35 -26.77 10.03
CA ARG A 145 1.12 -26.98 10.08
C ARG A 145 1.57 -27.67 11.37
N ARG A 146 0.87 -27.47 12.48
CA ARG A 146 1.19 -28.09 13.78
C ARG A 146 1.16 -29.61 13.77
N GLY A 147 0.45 -30.24 12.85
CA GLY A 147 0.43 -31.72 12.71
C GLY A 147 1.78 -32.33 12.35
N GLY A 148 2.84 -31.56 12.11
CA GLY A 148 4.17 -32.02 11.74
C GLY A 148 5.35 -31.40 12.50
N THR A 149 5.18 -30.27 13.21
CA THR A 149 6.29 -29.59 13.92
C THR A 149 5.78 -28.76 15.10
N ASP A 150 6.57 -28.73 16.17
CA ASP A 150 6.25 -27.99 17.39
C ASP A 150 6.20 -26.46 17.12
N ILE A 151 5.25 -25.76 17.75
CA ILE A 151 5.10 -24.30 17.69
C ILE A 151 6.42 -23.57 17.92
N LEU A 152 7.19 -24.03 18.91
CA LEU A 152 8.50 -23.50 19.27
C LEU A 152 9.54 -23.70 18.17
N ALA A 153 9.49 -24.80 17.40
CA ALA A 153 10.39 -25.03 16.28
C ALA A 153 10.06 -24.09 15.10
N TRP A 154 8.78 -23.78 14.89
CA TRP A 154 8.37 -22.86 13.84
C TRP A 154 8.72 -21.41 14.17
N LEU A 155 8.58 -21.01 15.44
CA LEU A 155 8.98 -19.70 15.94
C LEU A 155 10.49 -19.58 16.12
N SER A 156 11.21 -20.68 16.43
CA SER A 156 12.66 -20.67 16.50
C SER A 156 13.31 -20.65 15.12
N LEU A 157 12.68 -21.18 14.07
CA LEU A 157 13.10 -20.95 12.69
C LEU A 157 12.94 -19.47 12.29
N SER A 158 11.88 -18.84 12.76
CA SER A 158 11.73 -17.41 12.68
C SER A 158 12.64 -16.67 13.66
N GLY A 159 12.87 -17.19 14.88
CA GLY A 159 13.72 -16.59 15.91
C GLY A 159 15.21 -16.82 15.74
N ALA A 160 15.65 -17.91 15.06
CA ALA A 160 17.07 -18.13 14.74
C ALA A 160 17.60 -17.13 13.69
N ALA A 161 16.72 -16.51 12.90
CA ALA A 161 17.05 -15.31 12.12
C ALA A 161 17.23 -14.07 13.01
N PHE A 162 16.91 -14.14 14.32
CA PHE A 162 16.84 -13.03 15.28
C PHE A 162 18.03 -12.89 16.23
N GLY A 163 19.08 -13.65 16.08
CA GLY A 163 20.33 -13.40 16.80
C GLY A 163 20.93 -11.99 16.54
N GLN A 164 20.32 -11.24 15.61
CA GLN A 164 20.52 -9.83 15.34
C GLN A 164 19.14 -9.19 15.16
N SER A 165 18.60 -8.60 16.20
CA SER A 165 17.28 -7.96 16.22
C SER A 165 17.24 -6.67 15.39
N THR A 166 17.18 -6.78 14.07
CA THR A 166 16.81 -5.63 13.23
C THR A 166 15.29 -5.57 13.13
N ALA A 167 14.72 -4.36 13.21
CA ALA A 167 13.28 -4.13 13.01
C ALA A 167 12.75 -4.74 11.69
N ALA A 168 13.58 -4.79 10.65
CA ALA A 168 13.30 -5.44 9.38
C ALA A 168 13.13 -6.97 9.51
N ALA A 169 13.93 -7.63 10.36
CA ALA A 169 13.80 -9.06 10.61
C ALA A 169 12.52 -9.39 11.40
N GLN A 170 12.15 -8.55 12.37
CA GLN A 170 10.88 -8.67 13.09
C GLN A 170 9.69 -8.52 12.13
N MET A 171 9.76 -7.58 11.19
CA MET A 171 8.75 -7.38 10.16
C MET A 171 8.64 -8.59 9.22
N ALA A 172 9.77 -9.14 8.77
CA ALA A 172 9.79 -10.31 7.88
C ALA A 172 9.14 -11.55 8.49
N VAL A 173 9.23 -11.72 9.82
CA VAL A 173 8.56 -12.82 10.52
C VAL A 173 7.06 -12.62 10.55
N VAL A 174 6.61 -11.44 10.91
CA VAL A 174 5.18 -11.13 10.95
C VAL A 174 4.57 -11.32 9.56
N THR A 175 5.21 -10.83 8.50
CA THR A 175 4.72 -11.00 7.11
C THR A 175 4.85 -12.44 6.59
N GLY A 176 5.86 -13.20 6.99
CA GLY A 176 6.05 -14.60 6.56
C GLY A 176 4.99 -15.58 7.12
N VAL A 177 4.32 -15.22 8.22
CA VAL A 177 3.20 -16.00 8.79
C VAL A 177 1.94 -15.92 7.92
N PHE A 178 1.82 -14.92 7.07
CA PHE A 178 0.61 -14.54 6.34
C PHE A 178 0.60 -14.97 4.86
N SER A 179 1.27 -16.08 4.51
CA SER A 179 1.06 -16.68 3.19
C SER A 179 -0.25 -17.46 3.16
N PHE A 180 -1.24 -16.96 2.46
CA PHE A 180 -2.54 -17.59 2.29
C PHE A 180 -2.62 -18.28 0.93
N ASN A 181 -3.46 -19.32 0.81
CA ASN A 181 -3.71 -19.92 -0.50
C ASN A 181 -4.72 -19.10 -1.30
N ARG A 182 -4.81 -19.35 -2.60
CA ARG A 182 -5.67 -18.57 -3.53
C ARG A 182 -7.15 -18.56 -3.16
N ASP A 183 -7.65 -19.64 -2.57
CA ASP A 183 -9.06 -19.71 -2.16
C ASP A 183 -9.30 -18.80 -0.95
N GLN A 184 -8.38 -18.79 0.02
CA GLN A 184 -8.43 -17.90 1.18
C GLN A 184 -8.30 -16.42 0.79
N GLU A 185 -7.43 -16.11 -0.19
CA GLU A 185 -7.31 -14.75 -0.74
C GLU A 185 -8.61 -14.29 -1.39
N ARG A 186 -9.19 -15.16 -2.23
CA ARG A 186 -10.46 -14.86 -2.89
C ARG A 186 -11.60 -14.71 -1.88
N GLU A 187 -11.65 -15.55 -0.87
CA GLU A 187 -12.62 -15.47 0.23
C GLU A 187 -12.49 -14.13 0.97
N ALA A 188 -11.27 -13.70 1.27
CA ALA A 188 -11.01 -12.42 1.92
C ALA A 188 -11.39 -11.23 1.01
N ASP A 189 -11.14 -11.29 -0.28
CA ASP A 189 -11.54 -10.26 -1.24
C ASP A 189 -13.07 -10.11 -1.34
N PHE A 190 -13.80 -11.21 -1.42
CA PHE A 190 -15.27 -11.17 -1.47
C PHE A 190 -15.88 -10.69 -0.16
N LEU A 191 -15.29 -11.09 0.98
CA LEU A 191 -15.73 -10.60 2.28
C LEU A 191 -15.45 -9.11 2.43
N SER A 192 -14.27 -8.64 2.01
CA SER A 192 -13.96 -7.21 1.95
C SER A 192 -14.98 -6.44 1.10
N ALA A 193 -15.30 -6.94 -0.10
CA ALA A 193 -16.33 -6.33 -0.94
C ALA A 193 -17.70 -6.25 -0.24
N SER A 194 -18.05 -7.26 0.58
CA SER A 194 -19.29 -7.24 1.35
C SER A 194 -19.28 -6.19 2.46
N TYR A 195 -18.13 -5.96 3.12
CA TYR A 195 -17.98 -4.87 4.09
C TYR A 195 -18.19 -3.52 3.43
N ILE A 196 -17.52 -3.29 2.30
CA ILE A 196 -17.63 -2.03 1.57
C ILE A 196 -19.07 -1.77 1.15
N ARG A 197 -19.79 -2.76 0.64
CA ARG A 197 -21.20 -2.66 0.26
C ARG A 197 -22.13 -2.38 1.46
N ALA A 198 -21.79 -2.88 2.64
CA ALA A 198 -22.53 -2.62 3.87
C ALA A 198 -22.19 -1.28 4.51
N SER A 199 -21.11 -0.65 4.08
CA SER A 199 -20.65 0.67 4.51
C SER A 199 -21.23 1.78 3.62
N SER A 200 -20.81 3.02 3.85
CA SER A 200 -21.14 4.16 2.98
C SER A 200 -20.14 4.38 1.86
N TYR A 201 -19.13 3.53 1.71
CA TYR A 201 -18.14 3.64 0.66
C TYR A 201 -18.59 2.98 -0.64
N PRO A 202 -18.29 3.57 -1.81
CA PRO A 202 -18.37 2.84 -3.08
C PRO A 202 -17.25 1.79 -3.16
N LEU A 203 -17.49 0.70 -3.90
CA LEU A 203 -16.46 -0.28 -4.18
C LEU A 203 -15.48 0.28 -5.23
N ARG A 204 -14.21 0.43 -4.86
CA ARG A 204 -13.14 1.03 -5.69
C ARG A 204 -11.88 0.16 -5.71
N ALA A 205 -12.04 -1.15 -5.75
CA ALA A 205 -10.93 -2.09 -5.68
C ALA A 205 -10.20 -2.27 -7.01
N SER A 206 -10.94 -2.40 -8.13
CA SER A 206 -10.35 -2.72 -9.44
C SER A 206 -9.30 -1.71 -9.88
N ILE A 207 -9.53 -0.42 -9.63
CA ILE A 207 -8.60 0.65 -10.01
C ILE A 207 -7.26 0.56 -9.28
N VAL A 208 -7.24 0.04 -8.04
CA VAL A 208 -6.01 -0.17 -7.28
C VAL A 208 -5.15 -1.22 -7.98
N TRP A 209 -5.72 -2.38 -8.30
CA TRP A 209 -5.00 -3.46 -8.99
C TRP A 209 -4.53 -3.05 -10.39
N LYS A 210 -5.35 -2.28 -11.10
CA LYS A 210 -4.96 -1.72 -12.39
C LYS A 210 -3.70 -0.84 -12.26
N ARG A 211 -3.67 0.08 -11.30
CA ARG A 211 -2.51 0.96 -11.07
C ARG A 211 -1.25 0.20 -10.68
N LEU A 212 -1.36 -0.82 -9.83
CA LEU A 212 -0.20 -1.66 -9.47
C LEU A 212 0.38 -2.38 -10.68
N MET A 213 -0.49 -2.90 -11.57
CA MET A 213 -0.03 -3.53 -12.82
C MET A 213 0.64 -2.54 -13.76
N GLU A 214 0.14 -1.32 -13.86
CA GLU A 214 0.71 -0.28 -14.72
C GLU A 214 2.04 0.26 -14.15
N GLU A 215 2.19 0.37 -12.82
CA GLU A 215 3.44 0.67 -12.14
C GLU A 215 4.50 -0.39 -12.42
N GLU A 216 4.14 -1.67 -12.30
CA GLU A 216 5.02 -2.78 -12.62
C GLU A 216 5.45 -2.77 -14.10
N ASP A 217 4.52 -2.49 -15.02
CA ASP A 217 4.83 -2.38 -16.44
C ASP A 217 5.82 -1.25 -16.73
N ALA A 218 5.65 -0.08 -16.12
CA ALA A 218 6.56 1.05 -16.26
C ALA A 218 7.97 0.68 -15.76
N LEU A 219 8.08 0.01 -14.62
CA LEU A 219 9.35 -0.44 -14.06
C LEU A 219 10.04 -1.50 -14.94
N ARG A 220 9.27 -2.44 -15.50
CA ARG A 220 9.80 -3.47 -16.41
C ARG A 220 10.29 -2.89 -17.74
N GLU A 221 9.57 -1.92 -18.27
CA GLU A 221 9.96 -1.21 -19.48
C GLU A 221 11.29 -0.46 -19.28
N GLU A 222 11.45 0.25 -18.16
CA GLU A 222 12.72 0.89 -17.79
C GLU A 222 13.87 -0.10 -17.73
N ARG A 223 13.66 -1.27 -17.12
CA ARG A 223 14.63 -2.34 -16.96
C ARG A 223 14.82 -3.19 -18.21
N LYS A 224 14.12 -2.88 -19.30
CA LYS A 224 14.09 -3.67 -20.57
C LYS A 224 13.74 -5.14 -20.34
N GLN A 225 12.91 -5.41 -19.35
CA GLN A 225 12.45 -6.74 -19.02
C GLN A 225 11.21 -7.11 -19.83
N ARG A 226 11.02 -8.42 -20.06
CA ARG A 226 9.86 -8.91 -20.80
C ARG A 226 8.56 -8.62 -20.01
N LYS A 227 7.50 -8.19 -20.71
CA LYS A 227 6.16 -8.03 -20.12
C LYS A 227 5.68 -9.34 -19.50
N VAL A 228 5.05 -9.24 -18.32
CA VAL A 228 4.50 -10.41 -17.62
C VAL A 228 3.29 -10.96 -18.36
N ARG A 229 3.19 -12.29 -18.50
CA ARG A 229 1.94 -12.96 -18.87
C ARG A 229 1.03 -13.04 -17.63
N ARG A 230 0.25 -11.99 -17.38
CA ARG A 230 -0.63 -11.89 -16.20
C ARG A 230 -1.83 -12.85 -16.20
N ALA A 231 -2.14 -13.45 -17.35
CA ALA A 231 -3.30 -14.33 -17.51
C ALA A 231 -3.12 -15.72 -16.88
N THR A 232 -1.90 -16.14 -16.59
CA THR A 232 -1.61 -17.49 -16.05
C THR A 232 -0.81 -17.35 -14.76
N PRO A 233 -1.40 -17.74 -13.60
CA PRO A 233 -0.64 -17.76 -12.33
C PRO A 233 0.56 -18.70 -12.45
N GLY A 234 1.71 -18.29 -11.93
CA GLY A 234 2.85 -19.18 -11.75
C GLY A 234 2.52 -20.29 -10.75
N ALA A 235 3.19 -21.44 -10.85
CA ALA A 235 3.00 -22.58 -9.93
C ALA A 235 3.37 -22.22 -8.46
N THR A 236 4.12 -21.15 -8.26
CA THR A 236 4.60 -20.67 -6.94
C THR A 236 3.79 -19.50 -6.38
N ASP A 237 2.84 -18.93 -7.14
CA ASP A 237 2.05 -17.79 -6.70
C ASP A 237 1.03 -18.26 -5.66
N THR A 238 1.19 -17.79 -4.44
CA THR A 238 0.29 -18.09 -3.31
C THR A 238 -0.96 -17.22 -3.34
N HIS A 239 -0.90 -16.04 -4.02
CA HIS A 239 -2.01 -15.10 -4.16
C HIS A 239 -2.63 -15.15 -5.56
N PRO A 240 -3.92 -14.76 -5.73
CA PRO A 240 -4.46 -14.46 -7.05
C PRO A 240 -3.61 -13.38 -7.73
N THR A 241 -3.45 -13.47 -9.05
CA THR A 241 -2.73 -12.42 -9.76
C THR A 241 -3.52 -11.10 -9.70
N ASP A 242 -2.82 -9.96 -9.77
CA ASP A 242 -3.46 -8.64 -9.81
C ASP A 242 -4.48 -8.55 -10.96
N MET A 243 -4.23 -9.23 -12.08
CA MET A 243 -5.16 -9.34 -13.20
C MET A 243 -6.46 -10.09 -12.81
N GLN A 244 -6.36 -11.16 -12.03
CA GLN A 244 -7.56 -11.89 -11.57
C GLN A 244 -8.35 -11.04 -10.58
N ARG A 245 -7.66 -10.37 -9.65
CA ARG A 245 -8.28 -9.44 -8.69
C ARG A 245 -8.94 -8.27 -9.43
N PHE A 246 -8.26 -7.66 -10.39
CA PHE A 246 -8.85 -6.64 -11.26
C PHE A 246 -10.12 -7.13 -11.96
N ALA A 247 -10.11 -8.34 -12.54
CA ALA A 247 -11.23 -8.85 -13.31
C ALA A 247 -12.49 -9.05 -12.46
N TYR A 248 -12.40 -9.79 -11.34
CA TYR A 248 -13.60 -10.04 -10.53
C TYR A 248 -14.05 -8.81 -9.73
N PHE A 249 -13.16 -7.90 -9.32
CA PHE A 249 -13.59 -6.64 -8.74
C PHE A 249 -14.29 -5.74 -9.77
N SER A 250 -13.83 -5.72 -11.01
CA SER A 250 -14.54 -5.00 -12.09
C SER A 250 -15.96 -5.54 -12.33
N GLU A 251 -16.14 -6.87 -12.22
CA GLU A 251 -17.48 -7.49 -12.30
C GLU A 251 -18.37 -7.10 -11.10
N LEU A 252 -17.80 -7.05 -9.90
CA LEU A 252 -18.51 -6.60 -8.70
C LEU A 252 -18.88 -5.11 -8.76
N GLU A 253 -17.99 -4.27 -9.27
CA GLU A 253 -18.20 -2.83 -9.44
C GLU A 253 -19.22 -2.50 -10.53
N ALA A 254 -19.43 -3.40 -11.51
CA ALA A 254 -20.46 -3.26 -12.53
C ALA A 254 -21.89 -3.54 -12.02
N GLN A 255 -22.05 -4.04 -10.79
CA GLN A 255 -23.36 -4.30 -10.20
C GLN A 255 -24.07 -2.99 -9.80
N PRO A 256 -25.40 -2.95 -9.81
CA PRO A 256 -26.15 -1.78 -9.37
C PRO A 256 -25.72 -1.30 -7.98
N SER A 257 -25.59 0.00 -7.81
CA SER A 257 -25.22 0.67 -6.55
C SER A 257 -23.83 0.35 -5.99
N ALA A 258 -22.99 -0.43 -6.69
CA ALA A 258 -21.66 -0.76 -6.20
C ALA A 258 -20.73 0.46 -6.14
N LEU A 259 -20.96 1.46 -7.00
CA LEU A 259 -20.18 2.69 -7.10
C LEU A 259 -20.87 3.91 -6.50
N ASP A 260 -22.02 3.74 -5.85
CA ASP A 260 -22.75 4.83 -5.21
C ASP A 260 -22.04 5.27 -3.93
N GLY A 261 -22.05 6.58 -3.67
CA GLY A 261 -21.48 7.17 -2.46
C GLY A 261 -20.26 8.04 -2.72
N ASP A 262 -19.78 8.69 -1.66
CA ASP A 262 -18.53 9.46 -1.64
C ASP A 262 -17.36 8.51 -1.37
N ASP A 263 -16.38 8.51 -2.26
CA ASP A 263 -15.18 7.69 -2.09
C ASP A 263 -14.18 8.26 -1.07
N GLY A 264 -14.43 9.47 -0.55
CA GLY A 264 -13.60 10.11 0.46
C GLY A 264 -12.22 10.57 -0.06
N ALA A 265 -12.07 10.81 -1.39
CA ALA A 265 -10.79 11.22 -1.97
C ALA A 265 -10.29 12.56 -1.40
N ALA A 266 -11.18 13.53 -1.17
CA ALA A 266 -10.82 14.82 -0.57
C ALA A 266 -10.32 14.65 0.88
N ALA A 267 -11.04 13.88 1.69
CA ALA A 267 -10.66 13.60 3.08
C ALA A 267 -9.33 12.85 3.15
N TYR A 268 -9.13 11.88 2.25
CA TYR A 268 -7.88 11.14 2.14
C TYR A 268 -6.69 12.04 1.79
N ARG A 269 -6.85 12.90 0.78
CA ARG A 269 -5.82 13.88 0.39
C ARG A 269 -5.43 14.76 1.59
N ASP A 270 -6.42 15.34 2.27
CA ASP A 270 -6.20 16.27 3.36
C ASP A 270 -5.54 15.60 4.58
N ALA A 271 -5.95 14.37 4.92
CA ALA A 271 -5.37 13.60 6.01
C ALA A 271 -3.91 13.17 5.73
N THR A 272 -3.57 12.92 4.46
CA THR A 272 -2.22 12.48 4.06
C THR A 272 -1.28 13.63 3.68
N ALA A 273 -1.79 14.83 3.43
CA ALA A 273 -1.01 15.98 2.91
C ALA A 273 0.26 16.26 3.73
N ARG A 274 0.16 16.35 5.06
CA ARG A 274 1.29 16.68 5.94
C ARG A 274 2.32 15.54 6.06
N VAL A 275 1.92 14.30 5.76
CA VAL A 275 2.80 13.11 5.84
C VAL A 275 3.29 12.66 4.48
N LEU A 276 2.93 13.34 3.39
CA LEU A 276 3.41 13.03 2.05
C LEU A 276 4.94 12.92 1.96
N PRO A 277 5.74 13.80 2.59
CA PRO A 277 7.21 13.65 2.58
C PRO A 277 7.64 12.30 3.13
N THR A 278 7.03 11.84 4.22
CA THR A 278 7.29 10.53 4.82
C THR A 278 6.83 9.38 3.91
N LEU A 279 5.66 9.51 3.29
CA LEU A 279 5.13 8.47 2.39
C LEU A 279 6.02 8.27 1.16
N PHE A 280 6.57 9.36 0.61
CA PHE A 280 7.38 9.31 -0.61
C PHE A 280 8.88 9.13 -0.36
N ASP A 281 9.39 9.37 0.85
CA ASP A 281 10.84 9.30 1.13
C ASP A 281 11.45 7.96 0.74
N SER A 282 10.87 6.86 1.17
CA SER A 282 11.36 5.51 0.86
C SER A 282 11.19 5.14 -0.62
N LEU A 283 10.14 5.66 -1.27
CA LEU A 283 9.89 5.44 -2.69
C LEU A 283 10.93 6.15 -3.54
N VAL A 284 11.13 7.45 -3.35
CA VAL A 284 12.08 8.27 -4.10
C VAL A 284 13.51 7.74 -3.99
N LYS A 285 13.86 7.15 -2.84
CA LYS A 285 15.19 6.54 -2.59
C LYS A 285 15.31 5.09 -3.09
N SER A 286 14.27 4.48 -3.64
CA SER A 286 14.23 3.04 -3.92
C SER A 286 14.99 2.59 -5.17
N ASN A 287 15.47 3.50 -6.01
CA ASN A 287 16.07 3.21 -7.32
C ASN A 287 15.09 2.49 -8.30
N GLU A 288 13.80 2.76 -8.20
CA GLU A 288 12.71 2.23 -9.05
C GLU A 288 12.05 3.38 -9.80
N PHE A 289 12.87 4.10 -10.60
CA PHE A 289 12.51 5.41 -11.13
C PHE A 289 11.17 5.42 -11.87
N ALA A 290 10.98 4.57 -12.88
CA ALA A 290 9.79 4.63 -13.72
C ALA A 290 8.52 4.23 -12.95
N GLY A 291 8.60 3.25 -12.03
CA GLY A 291 7.48 2.90 -11.15
C GLY A 291 7.11 4.06 -10.22
N VAL A 292 8.10 4.68 -9.59
CA VAL A 292 7.87 5.80 -8.66
C VAL A 292 7.36 7.05 -9.41
N ASP A 293 7.90 7.35 -10.60
CA ASP A 293 7.40 8.46 -11.43
C ASP A 293 5.93 8.23 -11.84
N TYR A 294 5.58 6.98 -12.18
CA TYR A 294 4.19 6.58 -12.44
C TYR A 294 3.28 6.85 -11.25
N VAL A 295 3.68 6.43 -10.03
CA VAL A 295 2.89 6.65 -8.79
C VAL A 295 2.68 8.14 -8.53
N ILE A 296 3.74 8.96 -8.65
CA ILE A 296 3.66 10.40 -8.42
C ILE A 296 2.76 11.07 -9.48
N GLN A 297 2.92 10.70 -10.76
CA GLN A 297 2.12 11.26 -11.85
C GLN A 297 0.64 10.91 -11.72
N THR A 298 0.31 9.64 -11.46
CA THR A 298 -1.08 9.21 -11.34
C THR A 298 -1.74 9.83 -10.10
N ARG A 299 -1.01 9.96 -8.99
CA ARG A 299 -1.51 10.66 -7.81
C ARG A 299 -1.77 12.15 -8.12
N GLY A 300 -0.83 12.84 -8.73
CA GLY A 300 -0.99 14.24 -9.11
C GLY A 300 -2.14 14.48 -10.10
N SER A 301 -2.32 13.58 -11.06
CA SER A 301 -3.42 13.65 -12.04
C SER A 301 -4.79 13.36 -11.41
N THR A 302 -4.85 12.57 -10.34
CA THR A 302 -6.12 12.15 -9.70
C THR A 302 -6.51 13.09 -8.56
N LEU A 303 -5.55 13.43 -7.67
CA LEU A 303 -5.82 14.21 -6.45
C LEU A 303 -5.45 15.70 -6.58
N GLY A 304 -4.83 16.07 -7.69
CA GLY A 304 -4.27 17.41 -7.93
C GLY A 304 -2.78 17.48 -7.60
N TRP A 305 -2.09 18.36 -8.31
CA TRP A 305 -0.68 18.65 -8.08
C TRP A 305 -0.55 19.71 -6.98
N ASP A 306 0.37 19.49 -6.07
CA ASP A 306 0.80 20.45 -5.05
C ASP A 306 2.33 20.57 -5.01
N GLY A 307 2.83 21.51 -4.22
CA GLY A 307 4.26 21.77 -4.12
C GLY A 307 5.05 20.61 -3.54
N LEU A 308 4.47 19.82 -2.66
CA LEU A 308 5.11 18.64 -2.08
C LEU A 308 5.27 17.52 -3.11
N LEU A 309 4.24 17.26 -3.89
CA LEU A 309 4.26 16.21 -4.91
C LEU A 309 5.20 16.55 -6.07
N LEU A 310 5.19 17.84 -6.50
CA LEU A 310 6.16 18.34 -7.50
C LEU A 310 7.59 18.26 -6.96
N TYR A 311 7.82 18.63 -5.71
CA TYR A 311 9.11 18.49 -5.05
C TYR A 311 9.58 17.02 -5.02
N ALA A 312 8.73 16.09 -4.60
CA ALA A 312 9.07 14.66 -4.55
C ALA A 312 9.46 14.14 -5.95
N ARG A 313 8.76 14.57 -6.99
CA ARG A 313 9.12 14.25 -8.37
C ARG A 313 10.45 14.88 -8.77
N GLY A 314 10.69 16.12 -8.40
CA GLY A 314 11.99 16.80 -8.59
C GLY A 314 13.14 16.03 -7.94
N GLU A 315 12.98 15.57 -6.71
CA GLU A 315 13.97 14.74 -5.99
C GLU A 315 14.23 13.40 -6.73
N LEU A 316 13.17 12.76 -7.25
CA LEU A 316 13.30 11.52 -8.01
C LEU A 316 14.20 11.71 -9.25
N TYR A 317 13.96 12.77 -10.05
CA TYR A 317 14.77 13.10 -11.22
C TYR A 317 16.20 13.52 -10.82
N ARG A 318 16.35 14.33 -9.79
CA ARG A 318 17.65 14.76 -9.29
C ARG A 318 18.52 13.60 -8.82
N LEU A 319 17.93 12.61 -8.15
CA LEU A 319 18.66 11.43 -7.66
C LEU A 319 19.10 10.50 -8.79
N ARG A 320 18.29 10.33 -9.85
CA ARG A 320 18.73 9.60 -11.05
C ARG A 320 19.88 10.30 -11.77
N GLY A 321 19.85 11.62 -11.84
CA GLY A 321 21.00 12.46 -12.08
C GLY A 321 21.58 12.50 -13.50
N ASN A 322 20.87 12.02 -14.52
CA ASN A 322 21.28 12.23 -15.92
C ASN A 322 21.19 13.73 -16.29
N PRO A 323 21.94 14.23 -17.27
CA PRO A 323 21.91 15.66 -17.61
C PRO A 323 20.51 16.21 -17.92
N ARG A 324 19.69 15.44 -18.64
CA ARG A 324 18.30 15.82 -18.93
C ARG A 324 17.41 15.79 -17.68
N ASP A 325 17.68 14.87 -16.77
CA ASP A 325 16.95 14.74 -15.51
C ASP A 325 17.18 15.95 -14.61
N LEU A 326 18.39 16.48 -14.59
CA LEU A 326 18.72 17.68 -13.81
C LEU A 326 17.94 18.91 -14.30
N MET A 327 17.74 19.03 -15.61
CA MET A 327 16.89 20.09 -16.18
C MET A 327 15.44 19.91 -15.78
N THR A 328 14.92 18.68 -15.89
CA THR A 328 13.55 18.36 -15.49
C THR A 328 13.36 18.55 -13.97
N ALA A 329 14.32 18.13 -13.16
CA ALA A 329 14.29 18.35 -11.71
C ALA A 329 14.24 19.84 -11.36
N ARG A 330 15.07 20.68 -12.02
CA ARG A 330 15.03 22.14 -11.83
C ARG A 330 13.65 22.70 -12.12
N GLN A 331 13.08 22.36 -13.28
CA GLN A 331 11.74 22.81 -13.66
C GLN A 331 10.69 22.41 -12.63
N LEU A 332 10.71 21.15 -12.17
CA LEU A 332 9.78 20.63 -11.16
C LEU A 332 9.90 21.36 -9.81
N TYR A 333 11.12 21.72 -9.39
CA TYR A 333 11.30 22.54 -8.20
C TYR A 333 10.78 23.97 -8.36
N GLU A 334 11.00 24.58 -9.52
CA GLU A 334 10.48 25.91 -9.83
C GLU A 334 8.95 25.90 -9.86
N GLU A 335 8.34 24.89 -10.48
CA GLU A 335 6.89 24.66 -10.45
C GLU A 335 6.39 24.43 -9.01
N ALA A 336 7.07 23.61 -8.21
CA ALA A 336 6.74 23.39 -6.81
C ALA A 336 6.73 24.69 -6.02
N ILE A 337 7.78 25.50 -6.16
CA ILE A 337 7.92 26.81 -5.49
C ILE A 337 6.79 27.74 -5.90
N ALA A 338 6.42 27.75 -7.18
CA ALA A 338 5.36 28.60 -7.71
C ALA A 338 3.98 28.28 -7.13
N THR A 339 3.74 27.06 -6.63
CA THR A 339 2.48 26.70 -5.95
C THR A 339 2.28 27.42 -4.60
N GLY A 340 3.34 27.93 -3.98
CA GLY A 340 3.33 28.47 -2.63
C GLY A 340 3.24 27.43 -1.51
N THR A 341 3.15 26.13 -1.82
CA THR A 341 3.02 25.03 -0.87
C THR A 341 4.26 24.13 -0.83
N ALA A 342 5.33 24.49 -1.55
CA ALA A 342 6.57 23.72 -1.60
C ALA A 342 7.28 23.67 -0.24
N PRO A 343 7.91 22.54 0.12
CA PRO A 343 8.80 22.50 1.26
C PRO A 343 10.07 23.31 1.00
N ALA A 344 10.72 23.79 2.06
CA ALA A 344 11.94 24.61 1.94
C ALA A 344 13.05 23.91 1.14
N GLU A 345 13.12 22.60 1.18
CA GLU A 345 14.06 21.77 0.43
C GLU A 345 13.90 21.89 -1.09
N ALA A 346 12.75 22.39 -1.59
CA ALA A 346 12.59 22.67 -3.02
C ALA A 346 13.57 23.75 -3.50
N TRP A 347 13.82 24.78 -2.69
CA TRP A 347 14.84 25.81 -2.99
C TRP A 347 16.25 25.24 -2.97
N ARG A 348 16.55 24.29 -2.05
CA ARG A 348 17.83 23.56 -2.08
C ARG A 348 17.97 22.77 -3.37
N GLY A 349 16.93 22.00 -3.75
CA GLY A 349 16.91 21.21 -4.98
C GLY A 349 17.10 22.08 -6.22
N ALA A 350 16.38 23.19 -6.33
CA ALA A 350 16.51 24.17 -7.39
C ALA A 350 17.94 24.75 -7.45
N GLY A 351 18.49 25.14 -6.30
CA GLY A 351 19.84 25.68 -6.19
C GLY A 351 20.91 24.71 -6.64
N LEU A 352 20.87 23.48 -6.14
CA LEU A 352 21.84 22.44 -6.51
C LEU A 352 21.77 22.06 -8.00
N THR A 353 20.57 21.98 -8.56
CA THR A 353 20.40 21.65 -9.98
C THR A 353 20.82 22.82 -10.89
N ALA A 354 20.59 24.08 -10.48
CA ALA A 354 21.02 25.25 -11.19
C ALA A 354 22.56 25.36 -11.26
N ILE A 355 23.26 25.23 -10.12
CA ILE A 355 24.73 25.24 -10.06
C ILE A 355 25.29 24.13 -10.94
N ARG A 356 24.77 22.92 -10.85
CA ARG A 356 25.22 21.78 -11.65
C ARG A 356 24.96 21.95 -13.14
N GLY A 357 23.93 22.73 -13.48
CA GLY A 357 23.60 23.14 -14.86
C GLY A 357 24.41 24.36 -15.37
N GLY A 358 25.31 24.92 -14.56
CA GLY A 358 26.14 26.08 -14.94
C GLY A 358 25.53 27.45 -14.62
N ASP A 359 24.31 27.49 -14.07
CA ASP A 359 23.65 28.73 -13.64
C ASP A 359 23.93 29.02 -12.16
N SER A 360 25.16 29.45 -11.89
CA SER A 360 25.60 29.71 -10.52
C SER A 360 24.85 30.88 -9.87
N ALA A 361 24.37 31.86 -10.63
CA ALA A 361 23.67 33.01 -10.08
C ALA A 361 22.29 32.59 -9.53
N ALA A 362 21.47 31.89 -10.32
CA ALA A 362 20.20 31.35 -9.89
C ALA A 362 20.39 30.33 -8.75
N GLY A 363 21.44 29.54 -8.84
CA GLY A 363 21.75 28.54 -7.80
C GLY A 363 22.04 29.17 -6.45
N ARG A 364 22.91 30.19 -6.38
CA ARG A 364 23.18 30.94 -5.14
C ARG A 364 21.93 31.63 -4.59
N SER A 365 21.11 32.24 -5.44
CA SER A 365 19.86 32.85 -5.02
C SER A 365 18.92 31.84 -4.32
N ALA A 366 18.74 30.68 -4.95
CA ALA A 366 17.88 29.62 -4.38
C ALA A 366 18.44 29.03 -3.08
N LEU A 367 19.76 28.79 -2.99
CA LEU A 367 20.38 28.30 -1.75
C LEU A 367 20.33 29.33 -0.60
N THR A 368 20.43 30.62 -0.92
CA THR A 368 20.26 31.68 0.08
C THR A 368 18.83 31.67 0.65
N GLU A 369 17.82 31.50 -0.21
CA GLU A 369 16.42 31.39 0.22
C GLU A 369 16.20 30.13 1.08
N TYR A 370 16.79 28.98 0.68
CA TYR A 370 16.76 27.76 1.50
C TYR A 370 17.31 27.99 2.90
N LEU A 371 18.51 28.59 2.99
CA LEU A 371 19.16 28.85 4.28
C LEU A 371 18.41 29.89 5.14
N THR A 372 17.69 30.81 4.49
CA THR A 372 16.80 31.75 5.18
C THR A 372 15.61 31.02 5.82
N ARG A 373 15.03 30.07 5.09
CA ARG A 373 13.90 29.25 5.58
C ARG A 373 14.31 28.20 6.61
N MET A 374 15.50 27.62 6.44
CA MET A 374 16.03 26.49 7.22
C MET A 374 17.46 26.75 7.72
N PRO A 375 17.68 27.75 8.59
CA PRO A 375 19.02 28.16 9.01
C PRO A 375 19.77 27.08 9.81
N THR A 376 19.03 26.15 10.44
CA THR A 376 19.56 25.06 11.26
C THR A 376 19.44 23.69 10.60
N ALA A 377 19.19 23.63 9.27
CA ALA A 377 19.14 22.37 8.56
C ALA A 377 20.48 21.60 8.71
N SER A 378 20.42 20.28 8.76
CA SER A 378 21.60 19.43 8.95
C SER A 378 22.68 19.61 7.85
N ASP A 379 22.27 20.06 6.66
CA ASP A 379 23.11 20.32 5.50
C ASP A 379 23.43 21.82 5.30
N ALA A 380 23.00 22.70 6.23
CA ALA A 380 23.19 24.15 6.09
C ALA A 380 24.65 24.56 5.93
N ALA A 381 25.58 23.89 6.63
CA ALA A 381 27.00 24.15 6.52
C ALA A 381 27.53 23.83 5.10
N ALA A 382 27.10 22.71 4.50
CA ALA A 382 27.48 22.35 3.15
C ALA A 382 26.90 23.32 2.11
N MET A 383 25.68 23.80 2.31
CA MET A 383 25.06 24.79 1.41
C MET A 383 25.77 26.16 1.47
N LYS A 384 26.24 26.59 2.63
CA LYS A 384 27.04 27.82 2.79
C LYS A 384 28.35 27.77 1.99
N ILE A 385 29.06 26.62 2.02
CA ILE A 385 30.30 26.45 1.23
C ILE A 385 30.02 26.65 -0.27
N LEU A 386 28.86 26.21 -0.76
CA LEU A 386 28.48 26.39 -2.18
C LEU A 386 28.14 27.84 -2.53
N LEU A 387 27.85 28.70 -1.56
CA LEU A 387 27.61 30.12 -1.77
C LEU A 387 28.92 30.93 -1.84
N GLU A 388 30.00 30.43 -1.23
CA GLU A 388 31.30 31.11 -1.15
C GLU A 388 32.17 30.82 -2.38
N ASN A 389 31.89 29.77 -3.14
CA ASN A 389 32.57 29.35 -4.36
C ASN A 389 31.77 29.71 -5.63
#